data_5c1f967284e37b0cfa81d4b0ea9628ed
#
_entry.id   5c1f967284e37b0cfa81d4b0ea9628ed
#
_cell.length_a   1.000
_cell.length_b   1.000
_cell.length_c   1.000
_cell.angle_alpha   90.00
_cell.angle_beta   90.00
_cell.angle_gamma   90.00
#
_symmetry.space_group_name_H-M   'P 1'
#
loop_
_entity.id
_entity.type
_entity.pdbx_description
1 polymer ?
#
loop_
_entity_poly.entity_id
_entity_poly.type
_entity_poly.pdbx_seq_one_letter_code
_entity_poly.pdbx_strand_id
1 'polypeptide(L)'
;MHALSVRRRDACAGVSPGAELVDDVLERVQGDSGELVLRRSRGHLEVILNGAFLISTENDASSRAMVSAALPHLVGEALEVLIGGLGLGYALDEALGEPRVARVTVAEFEPTVVRWFREHGEGRAERAAAGEHAGRARIECADVADVLVRDAGRYDLVTLDTDNGPAWLVRDANAGLYDEDGVRLAAGALRPGGVALFWSPDRYPAFEATLSGVFAQVVPVAAFDVVRGRCHEYTMYVCLGPRPR
;
A
#
# COMPACT_ATOMS: atom_id res chain seq x y z
N MET A 1 19.41 -19.27 1.57
CA MET A 1 18.60 -18.54 2.57
C MET A 1 19.33 -17.23 2.89
N HIS A 2 19.04 -16.15 2.16
CA HIS A 2 19.52 -14.81 2.51
C HIS A 2 18.28 -14.01 2.88
N ALA A 3 18.16 -13.68 4.17
CA ALA A 3 17.12 -12.79 4.64
C ALA A 3 17.37 -11.40 4.07
N LEU A 4 16.46 -10.89 3.24
CA LEU A 4 16.38 -9.50 2.84
C LEU A 4 15.90 -8.69 4.06
N SER A 5 16.83 -8.34 4.96
CA SER A 5 16.56 -7.35 5.99
C SER A 5 16.86 -5.98 5.38
N VAL A 6 15.86 -5.17 5.17
CA VAL A 6 16.04 -3.72 4.95
C VAL A 6 16.78 -3.19 6.17
N ARG A 7 17.93 -2.57 5.95
CA ARG A 7 18.94 -2.30 7.00
C ARG A 7 18.39 -1.35 8.06
N ARG A 8 18.35 -1.84 9.31
CA ARG A 8 17.98 -1.13 10.54
C ARG A 8 18.84 0.13 10.81
N ARG A 9 19.96 0.33 10.12
CA ARG A 9 20.99 1.33 10.50
C ARG A 9 20.80 2.72 9.88
N ASP A 10 20.07 2.87 8.78
CA ASP A 10 20.00 4.14 8.06
C ASP A 10 18.74 4.97 8.39
N ALA A 11 17.73 4.36 9.02
CA ALA A 11 16.47 5.03 9.36
C ALA A 11 16.52 5.88 10.65
N CYS A 12 17.52 5.71 11.53
CA CYS A 12 17.50 6.30 12.87
C CYS A 12 18.49 7.47 13.09
N ALA A 13 19.00 8.11 12.05
CA ALA A 13 19.97 9.21 12.18
C ALA A 13 19.31 10.59 11.99
N GLY A 14 19.08 11.27 13.12
CA GLY A 14 19.20 12.72 13.29
C GLY A 14 18.05 13.61 12.85
N VAL A 15 17.17 13.97 13.79
CA VAL A 15 16.31 15.18 13.70
C VAL A 15 16.95 16.27 14.57
N SER A 16 17.27 17.43 13.96
CA SER A 16 17.72 18.63 14.69
C SER A 16 16.55 19.27 15.43
N PRO A 17 16.71 19.70 16.69
CA PRO A 17 15.66 20.41 17.43
C PRO A 17 15.66 21.89 17.07
N GLY A 18 14.52 22.43 16.62
CA GLY A 18 14.36 23.88 16.53
C GLY A 18 13.39 24.39 15.48
N ALA A 19 12.09 24.13 15.66
CA ALA A 19 10.97 25.02 15.31
C ALA A 19 9.76 24.53 16.09
N GLU A 20 9.00 25.41 16.73
CA GLU A 20 7.64 25.10 17.19
C GLU A 20 6.80 24.79 15.95
N LEU A 21 6.67 23.51 15.62
CA LEU A 21 5.87 23.05 14.51
C LEU A 21 4.43 22.95 15.02
N VAL A 22 3.63 23.96 14.69
CA VAL A 22 2.21 24.02 14.97
C VAL A 22 1.52 22.93 14.14
N ASP A 23 0.71 22.09 14.80
CA ASP A 23 -0.19 21.19 14.10
C ASP A 23 -1.28 22.03 13.42
N ASP A 24 -1.38 22.00 12.10
CA ASP A 24 -2.34 22.77 11.32
C ASP A 24 -3.26 21.83 10.54
N VAL A 25 -4.56 21.94 10.78
CA VAL A 25 -5.58 21.22 10.00
C VAL A 25 -5.77 21.96 8.68
N LEU A 26 -5.33 21.35 7.59
CA LEU A 26 -5.46 21.91 6.26
C LEU A 26 -6.89 21.73 5.73
N GLU A 27 -7.47 20.56 5.96
CA GLU A 27 -8.83 20.27 5.55
C GLU A 27 -9.47 19.19 6.43
N ARG A 28 -10.80 19.29 6.59
CA ARG A 28 -11.66 18.29 7.23
C ARG A 28 -12.88 18.06 6.36
N VAL A 29 -13.12 16.82 5.97
CA VAL A 29 -14.19 16.45 5.03
C VAL A 29 -14.92 15.22 5.54
N GLN A 30 -16.21 15.16 5.33
CA GLN A 30 -16.98 13.93 5.44
C GLN A 30 -16.89 13.19 4.11
N GLY A 31 -16.11 12.11 4.08
CA GLY A 31 -15.98 11.20 2.93
C GLY A 31 -16.93 10.01 3.02
N ASP A 32 -16.79 9.08 2.11
CA ASP A 32 -17.62 7.87 2.03
C ASP A 32 -17.31 6.88 3.17
N SER A 33 -16.07 6.88 3.68
CA SER A 33 -15.64 6.04 4.81
C SER A 33 -15.76 6.73 6.19
N GLY A 34 -16.17 8.00 6.23
CA GLY A 34 -16.28 8.75 7.46
C GLY A 34 -15.55 10.10 7.44
N GLU A 35 -15.20 10.62 8.62
CA GLU A 35 -14.49 11.90 8.73
C GLU A 35 -13.02 11.74 8.32
N LEU A 36 -12.62 12.45 7.28
CA LEU A 36 -11.25 12.55 6.80
C LEU A 36 -10.63 13.89 7.22
N VAL A 37 -9.43 13.87 7.74
CA VAL A 37 -8.66 15.05 8.11
C VAL A 37 -7.29 15.00 7.44
N LEU A 38 -6.98 16.04 6.66
CA LEU A 38 -5.63 16.33 6.21
C LEU A 38 -5.05 17.39 7.14
N ARG A 39 -3.91 17.12 7.73
CA ARG A 39 -3.20 18.09 8.55
C ARG A 39 -1.72 18.13 8.24
N ARG A 40 -1.09 19.23 8.62
CA ARG A 40 0.37 19.35 8.67
C ARG A 40 0.80 19.25 10.13
N SER A 41 1.63 18.27 10.44
CA SER A 41 2.20 18.09 11.78
C SER A 41 3.71 17.98 11.64
N ARG A 42 4.45 18.80 12.37
CA ARG A 42 5.93 18.83 12.34
C ARG A 42 6.52 18.97 10.91
N GLY A 43 5.83 19.68 10.02
CA GLY A 43 6.25 19.84 8.63
C GLY A 43 5.81 18.72 7.70
N HIS A 44 5.27 17.61 8.22
CA HIS A 44 4.77 16.47 7.46
C HIS A 44 3.26 16.54 7.24
N LEU A 45 2.80 16.05 6.11
CA LEU A 45 1.37 15.83 5.87
C LEU A 45 0.96 14.52 6.53
N GLU A 46 -0.19 14.53 7.20
CA GLU A 46 -0.81 13.36 7.80
C GLU A 46 -2.27 13.26 7.34
N VAL A 47 -2.68 12.04 6.99
CA VAL A 47 -4.08 11.69 6.72
C VAL A 47 -4.62 10.88 7.88
N ILE A 48 -5.78 11.31 8.39
CA ILE A 48 -6.49 10.69 9.52
C ILE A 48 -7.90 10.37 9.04
N LEU A 49 -8.39 9.18 9.34
CA LEU A 49 -9.75 8.75 9.07
C LEU A 49 -10.42 8.30 10.37
N ASN A 50 -11.58 8.89 10.70
CA ASN A 50 -12.34 8.60 11.93
C ASN A 50 -11.49 8.67 13.21
N GLY A 51 -10.51 9.59 13.23
CA GLY A 51 -9.57 9.75 14.33
C GLY A 51 -8.38 8.75 14.31
N ALA A 52 -8.38 7.77 13.43
CA ALA A 52 -7.27 6.84 13.24
C ALA A 52 -6.24 7.41 12.25
N PHE A 53 -4.96 7.36 12.62
CA PHE A 53 -3.86 7.71 11.73
C PHE A 53 -3.75 6.69 10.60
N LEU A 54 -3.71 7.16 9.35
CA LEU A 54 -3.54 6.31 8.17
C LEU A 54 -2.11 6.37 7.63
N ILE A 55 -1.62 7.57 7.28
CA ILE A 55 -0.34 7.73 6.61
C ILE A 55 0.23 9.13 6.85
N SER A 56 1.56 9.26 6.78
CA SER A 56 2.29 10.53 6.84
C SER A 56 3.38 10.60 5.79
N THR A 57 3.75 11.83 5.40
CA THR A 57 4.97 12.05 4.60
C THR A 57 6.26 11.89 5.41
N GLU A 58 6.19 11.68 6.72
CA GLU A 58 7.35 11.34 7.56
C GLU A 58 7.83 9.90 7.29
N ASN A 59 6.91 9.02 6.87
CA ASN A 59 7.16 7.60 6.72
C ASN A 59 6.69 7.10 5.35
N ASP A 60 7.61 6.68 4.53
CA ASP A 60 7.34 6.19 3.18
C ASP A 60 7.92 4.80 2.91
N ALA A 61 8.79 4.31 3.79
CA ALA A 61 9.56 3.11 3.53
C ALA A 61 8.68 1.84 3.47
N SER A 62 7.69 1.70 4.37
CA SER A 62 6.77 0.56 4.34
C SER A 62 5.88 0.57 3.10
N SER A 63 5.36 1.75 2.71
CA SER A 63 4.53 1.89 1.51
C SER A 63 5.32 1.59 0.23
N ARG A 64 6.59 2.04 0.12
CA ARG A 64 7.47 1.69 -1.01
C ARG A 64 7.79 0.20 -1.02
N ALA A 65 8.02 -0.37 0.16
CA ALA A 65 8.33 -1.79 0.30
C ALA A 65 7.16 -2.70 -0.16
N MET A 66 5.94 -2.19 -0.23
CA MET A 66 4.78 -2.91 -0.83
C MET A 66 5.05 -3.34 -2.28
N VAL A 67 5.90 -2.62 -2.98
CA VAL A 67 6.31 -2.97 -4.35
C VAL A 67 7.68 -3.63 -4.34
N SER A 68 8.68 -2.98 -3.75
CA SER A 68 10.07 -3.44 -3.83
C SER A 68 10.31 -4.80 -3.19
N ALA A 69 9.56 -5.21 -2.16
CA ALA A 69 9.65 -6.54 -1.55
C ALA A 69 9.13 -7.66 -2.47
N ALA A 70 8.20 -7.36 -3.38
CA ALA A 70 7.67 -8.34 -4.32
C ALA A 70 8.54 -8.52 -5.57
N LEU A 71 9.25 -7.46 -5.99
CA LEU A 71 10.03 -7.44 -7.23
C LEU A 71 11.02 -8.60 -7.42
N PRO A 72 11.74 -9.09 -6.39
CA PRO A 72 12.65 -10.24 -6.52
C PRO A 72 11.96 -11.56 -6.88
N HIS A 73 10.65 -11.64 -6.68
CA HIS A 73 9.85 -12.84 -6.94
C HIS A 73 9.16 -12.79 -8.31
N LEU A 74 9.21 -11.64 -8.99
CA LEU A 74 8.61 -11.44 -10.31
C LEU A 74 9.62 -11.68 -11.42
N VAL A 75 9.18 -12.39 -12.45
CA VAL A 75 9.99 -12.72 -13.63
C VAL A 75 9.41 -12.02 -14.85
N GLY A 76 10.28 -11.52 -15.71
CA GLY A 76 9.89 -10.89 -16.98
C GLY A 76 9.90 -9.38 -16.95
N GLU A 77 9.51 -8.85 -18.10
CA GLU A 77 9.35 -7.43 -18.42
C GLU A 77 7.87 -7.14 -18.69
N ALA A 78 7.52 -5.87 -18.79
CA ALA A 78 6.16 -5.41 -19.04
C ALA A 78 5.15 -5.86 -17.95
N LEU A 79 5.58 -5.78 -16.69
CA LEU A 79 4.78 -6.17 -15.53
C LEU A 79 3.56 -5.26 -15.40
N GLU A 80 2.42 -5.86 -15.06
CA GLU A 80 1.18 -5.16 -14.69
C GLU A 80 0.97 -5.24 -13.18
N VAL A 81 0.79 -4.10 -12.53
CA VAL A 81 0.70 -3.96 -11.07
C VAL A 81 -0.67 -3.42 -10.69
N LEU A 82 -1.31 -4.02 -9.69
CA LEU A 82 -2.47 -3.47 -8.99
C LEU A 82 -2.05 -3.05 -7.58
N ILE A 83 -2.40 -1.83 -7.21
CA ILE A 83 -2.23 -1.29 -5.86
C ILE A 83 -3.61 -1.00 -5.30
N GLY A 84 -3.99 -1.66 -4.21
CA GLY A 84 -5.18 -1.35 -3.42
C GLY A 84 -4.82 -0.38 -2.30
N GLY A 85 -5.39 0.84 -2.39
CA GLY A 85 -5.05 1.99 -1.57
C GLY A 85 -4.00 2.90 -2.20
N LEU A 86 -4.32 4.20 -2.31
CA LEU A 86 -3.42 5.22 -2.86
C LEU A 86 -2.57 5.88 -1.77
N GLY A 87 -3.23 6.25 -0.66
CA GLY A 87 -2.62 7.04 0.39
C GLY A 87 -1.96 8.31 -0.14
N LEU A 88 -0.68 8.51 0.16
CA LEU A 88 0.13 9.61 -0.36
C LEU A 88 0.98 9.23 -1.60
N GLY A 89 0.66 8.10 -2.26
CA GLY A 89 1.18 7.70 -3.55
C GLY A 89 2.59 7.09 -3.56
N TYR A 90 3.11 6.64 -2.43
CA TYR A 90 4.48 6.09 -2.36
C TYR A 90 4.63 4.75 -3.08
N ALA A 91 3.66 3.84 -2.94
CA ALA A 91 3.68 2.56 -3.67
C ALA A 91 3.55 2.78 -5.19
N LEU A 92 2.69 3.73 -5.61
CA LEU A 92 2.56 4.11 -7.02
C LEU A 92 3.87 4.69 -7.56
N ASP A 93 4.51 5.57 -6.81
CA ASP A 93 5.78 6.20 -7.18
C ASP A 93 6.89 5.16 -7.34
N GLU A 94 6.97 4.20 -6.41
CA GLU A 94 7.93 3.09 -6.45
C GLU A 94 7.69 2.21 -7.69
N ALA A 95 6.44 1.84 -7.97
CA ALA A 95 6.09 1.02 -9.12
C ALA A 95 6.39 1.72 -10.45
N LEU A 96 6.12 3.03 -10.55
CA LEU A 96 6.44 3.82 -11.76
C LEU A 96 7.96 3.99 -11.96
N GLY A 97 8.75 3.92 -10.88
CA GLY A 97 10.20 3.96 -10.90
C GLY A 97 10.85 2.64 -11.35
N GLU A 98 10.16 1.50 -11.28
CA GLU A 98 10.68 0.20 -11.72
C GLU A 98 10.60 0.07 -13.24
N PRO A 99 11.75 -0.11 -13.94
CA PRO A 99 11.78 -0.18 -15.40
C PRO A 99 10.98 -1.34 -16.00
N ARG A 100 10.86 -2.46 -15.28
CA ARG A 100 10.10 -3.65 -15.73
C ARG A 100 8.59 -3.46 -15.65
N VAL A 101 8.10 -2.45 -14.89
CA VAL A 101 6.66 -2.17 -14.76
C VAL A 101 6.18 -1.39 -15.96
N ALA A 102 5.33 -2.01 -16.77
CA ALA A 102 4.70 -1.38 -17.92
C ALA A 102 3.46 -0.59 -17.53
N ARG A 103 2.67 -1.10 -16.58
CA ARG A 103 1.41 -0.46 -16.18
C ARG A 103 1.11 -0.65 -14.70
N VAL A 104 0.59 0.40 -14.08
CA VAL A 104 0.11 0.41 -12.71
C VAL A 104 -1.36 0.82 -12.69
N THR A 105 -2.21 0.03 -12.06
CA THR A 105 -3.57 0.41 -11.70
C THR A 105 -3.61 0.63 -10.19
N VAL A 106 -4.14 1.75 -9.74
CA VAL A 106 -4.42 2.03 -8.33
C VAL A 106 -5.93 2.06 -8.15
N ALA A 107 -6.44 1.28 -7.20
CA ALA A 107 -7.83 1.35 -6.74
C ALA A 107 -7.86 2.07 -5.39
N GLU A 108 -8.44 3.27 -5.36
CA GLU A 108 -8.63 4.07 -4.14
C GLU A 108 -10.12 4.31 -3.95
N PHE A 109 -10.63 3.94 -2.78
CA PHE A 109 -12.06 4.07 -2.50
C PHE A 109 -12.49 5.52 -2.25
N GLU A 110 -11.64 6.31 -1.57
CA GLU A 110 -11.96 7.67 -1.16
C GLU A 110 -11.58 8.72 -2.22
N PRO A 111 -12.55 9.37 -2.89
CA PRO A 111 -12.26 10.45 -3.85
C PRO A 111 -11.45 11.59 -3.25
N THR A 112 -11.67 11.85 -1.95
CA THR A 112 -10.95 12.88 -1.20
C THR A 112 -9.45 12.57 -1.12
N VAL A 113 -9.06 11.31 -0.89
CA VAL A 113 -7.65 10.88 -0.86
C VAL A 113 -7.01 11.07 -2.24
N VAL A 114 -7.72 10.71 -3.33
CA VAL A 114 -7.24 10.95 -4.71
C VAL A 114 -7.01 12.44 -4.95
N ARG A 115 -7.94 13.29 -4.54
CA ARG A 115 -7.80 14.74 -4.67
C ARG A 115 -6.62 15.27 -3.86
N TRP A 116 -6.49 14.91 -2.59
CA TRP A 116 -5.37 15.32 -1.74
C TRP A 116 -4.01 14.85 -2.28
N PHE A 117 -3.94 13.64 -2.81
CA PHE A 117 -2.74 13.17 -3.48
C PHE A 117 -2.37 14.06 -4.67
N ARG A 118 -3.35 14.44 -5.51
CA ARG A 118 -3.10 15.32 -6.67
C ARG A 118 -2.68 16.74 -6.26
N GLU A 119 -3.23 17.26 -5.17
CA GLU A 119 -2.95 18.61 -4.66
C GLU A 119 -1.66 18.70 -3.85
N HIS A 120 -1.32 17.65 -3.10
CA HIS A 120 -0.24 17.67 -2.10
C HIS A 120 0.82 16.57 -2.29
N GLY A 121 0.68 15.73 -3.30
CA GLY A 121 1.61 14.61 -3.57
C GLY A 121 2.96 15.06 -4.12
N GLU A 122 3.10 16.36 -4.44
CA GLU A 122 4.34 16.96 -4.98
C GLU A 122 4.87 16.16 -6.19
N GLY A 123 6.17 15.94 -6.31
CA GLY A 123 6.78 15.21 -7.43
C GLY A 123 6.20 13.82 -7.69
N ARG A 124 5.56 13.16 -6.69
CA ARG A 124 4.86 11.89 -6.89
C ARG A 124 3.58 12.07 -7.70
N ALA A 125 2.82 13.13 -7.40
CA ALA A 125 1.61 13.46 -8.16
C ALA A 125 1.94 13.84 -9.61
N GLU A 126 3.03 14.58 -9.83
CA GLU A 126 3.53 14.92 -11.16
C GLU A 126 3.94 13.69 -11.96
N ARG A 127 4.68 12.73 -11.34
CA ARG A 127 5.04 11.45 -11.99
C ARG A 127 3.83 10.58 -12.28
N ALA A 128 2.85 10.55 -11.38
CA ALA A 128 1.59 9.84 -11.61
C ALA A 128 0.83 10.42 -12.80
N ALA A 129 0.69 11.76 -12.89
CA ALA A 129 0.03 12.44 -14.00
C ALA A 129 0.76 12.20 -15.34
N ALA A 130 2.10 12.23 -15.33
CA ALA A 130 2.90 11.89 -16.52
C ALA A 130 2.70 10.40 -16.91
N GLY A 131 2.61 9.51 -15.92
CA GLY A 131 2.30 8.09 -16.11
C GLY A 131 0.90 7.88 -16.68
N GLU A 132 -0.12 8.59 -16.21
CA GLU A 132 -1.49 8.56 -16.73
C GLU A 132 -1.50 9.02 -18.20
N HIS A 133 -0.84 10.14 -18.49
CA HIS A 133 -0.72 10.65 -19.88
C HIS A 133 -0.02 9.66 -20.81
N ALA A 134 0.99 8.96 -20.33
CA ALA A 134 1.72 7.94 -21.09
C ALA A 134 1.01 6.57 -21.14
N GLY A 135 -0.16 6.40 -20.50
CA GLY A 135 -0.87 5.14 -20.38
C GLY A 135 -0.19 4.09 -19.47
N ARG A 136 0.76 4.53 -18.64
CA ARG A 136 1.50 3.69 -17.68
C ARG A 136 0.86 3.65 -16.29
N ALA A 137 0.06 4.65 -15.93
CA ALA A 137 -0.65 4.71 -14.68
C ALA A 137 -2.16 4.87 -14.91
N ARG A 138 -2.95 4.38 -13.97
CA ARG A 138 -4.39 4.63 -13.89
C ARG A 138 -4.79 4.66 -12.43
N ILE A 139 -5.33 5.77 -11.96
CA ILE A 139 -5.92 5.90 -10.63
C ILE A 139 -7.43 5.83 -10.79
N GLU A 140 -8.04 4.79 -10.24
CA GLU A 140 -9.48 4.55 -10.25
C GLU A 140 -10.05 4.85 -8.87
N CYS A 141 -11.11 5.67 -8.82
CA CYS A 141 -11.93 5.82 -7.62
C CYS A 141 -12.90 4.63 -7.56
N ALA A 142 -12.47 3.54 -6.93
CA ALA A 142 -13.19 2.26 -6.92
C ALA A 142 -12.85 1.43 -5.68
N ASP A 143 -13.76 0.52 -5.30
CA ASP A 143 -13.45 -0.54 -4.36
C ASP A 143 -12.48 -1.54 -5.00
N VAL A 144 -11.39 -1.86 -4.32
CA VAL A 144 -10.39 -2.79 -4.85
C VAL A 144 -10.96 -4.19 -5.06
N ALA A 145 -11.95 -4.61 -4.26
CA ALA A 145 -12.61 -5.90 -4.44
C ALA A 145 -13.30 -5.99 -5.81
N ASP A 146 -13.97 -4.92 -6.26
CA ASP A 146 -14.59 -4.86 -7.58
C ASP A 146 -13.54 -4.92 -8.69
N VAL A 147 -12.40 -4.26 -8.50
CA VAL A 147 -11.28 -4.30 -9.46
C VAL A 147 -10.67 -5.69 -9.54
N LEU A 148 -10.48 -6.38 -8.39
CA LEU A 148 -9.97 -7.76 -8.35
C LEU A 148 -10.88 -8.74 -9.10
N VAL A 149 -12.19 -8.59 -8.95
CA VAL A 149 -13.19 -9.42 -9.67
C VAL A 149 -13.17 -9.11 -11.16
N ARG A 150 -13.22 -7.84 -11.55
CA ARG A 150 -13.26 -7.39 -12.95
C ARG A 150 -12.03 -7.81 -13.74
N ASP A 151 -10.86 -7.69 -13.11
CA ASP A 151 -9.55 -7.84 -13.76
C ASP A 151 -8.88 -9.21 -13.41
N ALA A 152 -9.68 -10.29 -13.31
CA ALA A 152 -9.16 -11.62 -13.01
C ALA A 152 -8.06 -12.06 -14.00
N GLY A 153 -6.96 -12.63 -13.47
CA GLY A 153 -5.85 -13.16 -14.27
C GLY A 153 -5.01 -12.10 -15.00
N ARG A 154 -5.04 -10.86 -14.54
CA ARG A 154 -4.44 -9.73 -15.25
C ARG A 154 -3.08 -9.30 -14.70
N TYR A 155 -2.85 -9.39 -13.40
CA TYR A 155 -1.74 -8.72 -12.74
C TYR A 155 -0.57 -9.65 -12.45
N ASP A 156 0.65 -9.12 -12.58
CA ASP A 156 1.86 -9.79 -12.12
C ASP A 156 2.08 -9.53 -10.63
N LEU A 157 1.64 -8.36 -10.13
CA LEU A 157 1.68 -7.98 -8.73
C LEU A 157 0.34 -7.40 -8.30
N VAL A 158 -0.19 -7.89 -7.18
CA VAL A 158 -1.30 -7.28 -6.45
C VAL A 158 -0.78 -6.91 -5.06
N THR A 159 -0.82 -5.62 -4.69
CA THR A 159 -0.49 -5.16 -3.33
C THR A 159 -1.71 -4.57 -2.67
N LEU A 160 -1.99 -4.95 -1.41
CA LEU A 160 -3.14 -4.49 -0.66
C LEU A 160 -2.70 -3.83 0.64
N ASP A 161 -2.97 -2.52 0.73
CA ASP A 161 -2.76 -1.63 1.86
C ASP A 161 -4.01 -0.76 2.03
N THR A 162 -5.13 -1.40 2.34
CA THR A 162 -6.47 -0.78 2.35
C THR A 162 -6.96 -0.43 3.74
N ASP A 163 -6.28 -0.93 4.79
CA ASP A 163 -6.67 -0.78 6.21
C ASP A 163 -5.45 -0.84 7.14
N ASN A 164 -5.70 -0.63 8.43
CA ASN A 164 -4.71 -0.89 9.48
C ASN A 164 -4.55 -2.41 9.77
N GLY A 165 -4.65 -3.25 8.71
CA GLY A 165 -4.46 -4.69 8.75
C GLY A 165 -5.71 -5.49 9.14
N PRO A 166 -5.62 -6.83 9.22
CA PRO A 166 -6.77 -7.71 9.36
C PRO A 166 -7.48 -7.62 10.71
N ALA A 167 -6.83 -7.08 11.75
CA ALA A 167 -7.39 -6.99 13.09
C ALA A 167 -7.96 -5.60 13.43
N TRP A 168 -7.65 -4.59 12.64
CA TRP A 168 -8.15 -3.24 12.85
C TRP A 168 -8.58 -2.63 11.52
N LEU A 169 -9.82 -2.90 11.17
CA LEU A 169 -10.43 -2.36 9.96
C LEU A 169 -10.81 -0.89 10.19
N VAL A 170 -10.39 -0.05 9.29
CA VAL A 170 -10.81 1.35 9.23
C VAL A 170 -12.20 1.44 8.58
N ARG A 171 -12.52 0.46 7.72
CA ARG A 171 -13.79 0.29 7.03
C ARG A 171 -14.27 -1.14 7.19
N ASP A 172 -15.44 -1.35 7.82
CA ASP A 172 -16.02 -2.69 8.06
C ASP A 172 -16.17 -3.52 6.77
N ALA A 173 -16.46 -2.86 5.64
CA ALA A 173 -16.58 -3.51 4.33
C ALA A 173 -15.29 -4.19 3.86
N ASN A 174 -14.13 -3.76 4.34
CA ASN A 174 -12.83 -4.35 4.00
C ASN A 174 -12.54 -5.66 4.72
N ALA A 175 -13.39 -6.06 5.71
CA ALA A 175 -13.25 -7.36 6.38
C ALA A 175 -13.16 -8.52 5.39
N GLY A 176 -13.96 -8.46 4.32
CA GLY A 176 -13.97 -9.45 3.26
C GLY A 176 -12.69 -9.54 2.44
N LEU A 177 -11.75 -8.57 2.52
CA LEU A 177 -10.45 -8.67 1.85
C LEU A 177 -9.45 -9.57 2.59
N TYR A 178 -9.65 -9.74 3.90
CA TYR A 178 -8.74 -10.47 4.79
C TYR A 178 -9.24 -11.88 5.17
N ASP A 179 -10.45 -12.25 4.74
CA ASP A 179 -10.93 -13.63 4.84
C ASP A 179 -10.45 -14.49 3.65
N GLU A 180 -10.81 -15.77 3.66
CA GLU A 180 -10.38 -16.70 2.60
C GLU A 180 -10.92 -16.29 1.23
N ASP A 181 -12.14 -15.77 1.14
CA ASP A 181 -12.75 -15.37 -0.14
C ASP A 181 -12.05 -14.14 -0.73
N GLY A 182 -11.73 -13.12 0.07
CA GLY A 182 -10.98 -11.96 -0.38
C GLY A 182 -9.54 -12.28 -0.77
N VAL A 183 -8.88 -13.13 0.00
CA VAL A 183 -7.53 -13.61 -0.35
C VAL A 183 -7.58 -14.40 -1.67
N ARG A 184 -8.64 -15.18 -1.92
CA ARG A 184 -8.86 -15.86 -3.20
C ARG A 184 -9.17 -14.91 -4.35
N LEU A 185 -9.85 -13.77 -4.10
CA LEU A 185 -10.02 -12.72 -5.13
C LEU A 185 -8.67 -12.15 -5.54
N ALA A 186 -7.81 -11.80 -4.57
CA ALA A 186 -6.47 -11.32 -4.86
C ALA A 186 -5.65 -12.35 -5.64
N ALA A 187 -5.70 -13.63 -5.23
CA ALA A 187 -5.05 -14.72 -5.94
C ALA A 187 -5.60 -14.91 -7.37
N GLY A 188 -6.93 -14.75 -7.54
CA GLY A 188 -7.61 -14.88 -8.84
C GLY A 188 -7.30 -13.74 -9.82
N ALA A 189 -6.88 -12.58 -9.33
CA ALA A 189 -6.46 -11.46 -10.16
C ALA A 189 -5.03 -11.62 -10.72
N LEU A 190 -4.24 -12.57 -10.16
CA LEU A 190 -2.87 -12.80 -10.57
C LEU A 190 -2.77 -13.64 -11.85
N ARG A 191 -1.79 -13.29 -12.67
CA ARG A 191 -1.28 -14.16 -13.73
C ARG A 191 -0.55 -15.39 -13.15
N PRO A 192 -0.36 -16.45 -13.93
CA PRO A 192 0.54 -17.53 -13.54
C PRO A 192 1.93 -17.00 -13.19
N GLY A 193 2.43 -17.30 -11.99
CA GLY A 193 3.71 -16.78 -11.48
C GLY A 193 3.63 -15.39 -10.83
N GLY A 194 2.45 -14.80 -10.75
CA GLY A 194 2.23 -13.52 -10.07
C GLY A 194 2.33 -13.61 -8.55
N VAL A 195 2.46 -12.46 -7.92
CA VAL A 195 2.68 -12.27 -6.49
C VAL A 195 1.56 -11.43 -5.88
N ALA A 196 1.00 -11.86 -4.76
CA ALA A 196 0.18 -10.99 -3.91
C ALA A 196 1.00 -10.54 -2.69
N LEU A 197 0.79 -9.28 -2.27
CA LEU A 197 1.41 -8.74 -1.07
C LEU A 197 0.36 -8.03 -0.23
N PHE A 198 0.31 -8.36 1.06
CA PHE A 198 -0.60 -7.77 2.04
C PHE A 198 0.21 -7.07 3.13
N TRP A 199 -0.13 -5.82 3.41
CA TRP A 199 0.46 -5.07 4.51
C TRP A 199 -0.30 -5.35 5.81
N SER A 200 0.42 -5.29 6.94
CA SER A 200 -0.16 -5.44 8.26
C SER A 200 0.69 -4.70 9.31
N PRO A 201 0.08 -4.03 10.31
CA PRO A 201 0.81 -3.36 11.37
C PRO A 201 1.61 -4.33 12.26
N ASP A 202 1.12 -5.57 12.37
CA ASP A 202 1.72 -6.62 13.19
C ASP A 202 1.65 -7.96 12.47
N ARG A 203 2.29 -8.95 13.05
CA ARG A 203 2.20 -10.33 12.60
C ARG A 203 0.96 -11.01 13.18
N TYR A 204 0.05 -11.46 12.33
CA TYR A 204 -1.19 -12.14 12.72
C TYR A 204 -1.19 -13.61 12.28
N PRO A 205 -0.98 -14.58 13.20
CA PRO A 205 -0.94 -16.00 12.85
C PRO A 205 -2.22 -16.52 12.20
N ALA A 206 -3.39 -15.99 12.60
CA ALA A 206 -4.67 -16.36 11.99
C ALA A 206 -4.73 -15.96 10.52
N PHE A 207 -4.26 -14.76 10.18
CA PHE A 207 -4.21 -14.29 8.80
C PHE A 207 -3.15 -15.05 7.99
N GLU A 208 -2.00 -15.38 8.58
CA GLU A 208 -1.00 -16.25 7.93
C GLU A 208 -1.59 -17.62 7.58
N ALA A 209 -2.43 -18.18 8.47
CA ALA A 209 -3.13 -19.44 8.18
C ALA A 209 -4.10 -19.30 7.01
N THR A 210 -4.88 -18.21 6.95
CA THR A 210 -5.76 -17.89 5.82
C THR A 210 -4.97 -17.79 4.52
N LEU A 211 -3.88 -17.01 4.51
CA LEU A 211 -3.01 -16.87 3.35
C LEU A 211 -2.41 -18.21 2.90
N SER A 212 -1.96 -19.04 3.85
CA SER A 212 -1.40 -20.38 3.58
C SER A 212 -2.42 -21.37 3.05
N GLY A 213 -3.70 -21.15 3.31
CA GLY A 213 -4.81 -21.90 2.70
C GLY A 213 -4.94 -21.63 1.19
N VAL A 214 -4.58 -20.42 0.76
CA VAL A 214 -4.76 -19.97 -0.62
C VAL A 214 -3.47 -19.99 -1.43
N PHE A 215 -2.32 -19.70 -0.81
CA PHE A 215 -1.03 -19.66 -1.48
C PHE A 215 -0.12 -20.81 -1.06
N ALA A 216 0.73 -21.27 -1.98
CA ALA A 216 1.69 -22.36 -1.71
C ALA A 216 2.81 -21.91 -0.77
N GLN A 217 3.19 -20.62 -0.83
CA GLN A 217 4.22 -20.04 0.01
C GLN A 217 3.78 -18.65 0.47
N VAL A 218 3.93 -18.40 1.78
CA VAL A 218 3.71 -17.10 2.43
C VAL A 218 4.99 -16.73 3.16
N VAL A 219 5.58 -15.60 2.79
CA VAL A 219 6.84 -15.11 3.35
C VAL A 219 6.56 -13.80 4.09
N PRO A 220 6.57 -13.79 5.43
CA PRO A 220 6.50 -12.54 6.17
C PRO A 220 7.84 -11.80 6.04
N VAL A 221 7.75 -10.52 5.66
CA VAL A 221 8.88 -9.60 5.50
C VAL A 221 8.65 -8.40 6.42
N ALA A 222 9.65 -8.06 7.23
CA ALA A 222 9.59 -6.88 8.08
C ALA A 222 9.88 -5.61 7.26
N ALA A 223 9.05 -4.58 7.44
CA ALA A 223 9.29 -3.22 6.99
C ALA A 223 9.37 -2.29 8.20
N PHE A 224 10.12 -1.20 8.05
CA PHE A 224 10.35 -0.27 9.14
C PHE A 224 10.09 1.16 8.69
N ASP A 225 9.32 1.90 9.49
CA ASP A 225 9.15 3.33 9.35
C ASP A 225 9.54 4.05 10.64
N VAL A 226 9.91 5.31 10.50
CA VAL A 226 10.13 6.19 11.64
C VAL A 226 8.97 7.17 11.72
N VAL A 227 8.17 7.06 12.78
CA VAL A 227 7.05 7.96 13.04
C VAL A 227 7.30 8.69 14.35
N ARG A 228 7.37 10.01 14.31
CA ARG A 228 7.64 10.86 15.48
C ARG A 228 8.92 10.43 16.24
N GLY A 229 9.97 10.09 15.48
CA GLY A 229 11.25 9.65 16.01
C GLY A 229 11.26 8.25 16.64
N ARG A 230 10.20 7.48 16.50
CA ARG A 230 10.11 6.08 16.93
C ARG A 230 10.11 5.15 15.72
N CYS A 231 10.94 4.12 15.79
CA CYS A 231 10.94 3.07 14.76
C CYS A 231 9.77 2.12 15.01
N HIS A 232 8.93 1.97 13.99
CA HIS A 232 7.82 1.02 13.94
C HIS A 232 8.18 -0.10 12.98
N GLU A 233 7.92 -1.32 13.39
CA GLU A 233 8.07 -2.51 12.56
C GLU A 233 6.69 -2.94 12.09
N TYR A 234 6.56 -3.16 10.78
CA TYR A 234 5.36 -3.67 10.12
C TYR A 234 5.65 -5.01 9.47
N THR A 235 4.61 -5.78 9.22
CA THR A 235 4.73 -7.07 8.52
C THR A 235 4.09 -6.96 7.14
N MET A 236 4.84 -7.36 6.12
CA MET A 236 4.32 -7.59 4.78
C MET A 236 4.30 -9.08 4.50
N TYR A 237 3.19 -9.60 3.99
CA TYR A 237 3.06 -10.98 3.59
C TYR A 237 3.22 -11.09 2.09
N VAL A 238 4.37 -11.61 1.63
CA VAL A 238 4.61 -11.92 0.22
C VAL A 238 4.09 -13.32 -0.06
N CYS A 239 3.08 -13.42 -0.92
CA CYS A 239 2.31 -14.64 -1.18
C CYS A 239 2.58 -15.12 -2.61
N LEU A 240 3.02 -16.37 -2.76
CA LEU A 240 3.46 -16.97 -4.02
C LEU A 240 2.69 -18.26 -4.32
N GLY A 241 2.47 -18.51 -5.61
CA GLY A 241 1.89 -19.76 -6.09
C GLY A 241 0.44 -19.95 -5.61
N PRO A 242 -0.53 -19.21 -6.19
CA PRO A 242 -1.94 -19.44 -5.89
C PRO A 242 -2.31 -20.92 -6.05
N ARG A 243 -3.02 -21.49 -5.06
CA ARG A 243 -3.52 -22.86 -5.12
C ARG A 243 -4.80 -22.90 -5.96
N PRO A 244 -5.01 -23.91 -6.79
CA PRO A 244 -6.28 -24.11 -7.44
C PRO A 244 -7.41 -24.29 -6.41
N ARG A 245 -8.63 -23.93 -6.82
CA ARG A 245 -9.83 -24.18 -6.02
C ARG A 245 -10.12 -25.68 -5.91
#